data_aff5da3f5899c9076f9d4efae4c2a8bf
#
_entry.id   aff5da3f5899c9076f9d4efae4c2a8bf
#
_cell.length_a   1.000
_cell.length_b   1.000
_cell.length_c   1.000
_cell.angle_alpha   90.00
_cell.angle_beta   90.00
_cell.angle_gamma   90.00
#
_symmetry.space_group_name_H-M   'P 1'
#
loop_
_entity.id
_entity.type
_entity.pdbx_description
1 polymer ?
#
loop_
_entity_poly.entity_id
_entity_poly.type
_entity_poly.pdbx_seq_one_letter_code
_entity_poly.pdbx_strand_id
1 'polypeptide(L)'
;MIKRRHSFSRREFLRATGLGAAGISLLPTARVWGNGADQYEGPLLVTLQLDGGADVTQLCDPKTNTPGELKINHWADTDEVQQIGNLQFAPVANNAELFNRYGSDTLVINGVDSQTNSHDTGRLYNWTGSNAEGKPSLAALHAAYYAPDQPLAYSVYGRFSRTSGVISYNRFSNLQVLRSLAQPTIDPWSGSLRREQIELDRASALVSNEVTRLLASPGLSMRERQNIARFSEARASRESLARLADIIPGEEGIVDSYEVNVPGSTWPLYLNVQQQMQGALLVLKSGLGAAVEVSLEHFDTHENHDLQHEALYAHLADSLDFFWDYAEELGLAERILLVIGSDFGRTNFYNDGNGKDHWPIGSYMIMEKNAPWGNRVVGLTDELHFARGINAQTLKEDPNGVYMTPSHVHKAIQQYMGFDLFAEDLGHGLGDVEPLPLFDPFKATFG
;
A
#
# COMPACT_ATOMS: atom_id res chain seq x y z
N MET A 1 -1.40 -34.53 48.60
CA MET A 1 -2.73 -34.45 47.96
C MET A 1 -2.58 -33.68 46.64
N ILE A 2 -2.54 -34.42 45.54
CA ILE A 2 -2.35 -33.84 44.17
C ILE A 2 -3.74 -33.64 43.59
N LYS A 3 -4.15 -32.39 43.34
CA LYS A 3 -5.39 -32.07 42.64
C LYS A 3 -5.25 -32.42 41.16
N ARG A 4 -6.01 -33.39 40.68
CA ARG A 4 -6.16 -33.73 39.26
C ARG A 4 -6.84 -32.55 38.53
N ARG A 5 -6.18 -32.04 37.50
CA ARG A 5 -6.81 -31.12 36.50
C ARG A 5 -7.74 -31.97 35.62
N HIS A 6 -9.02 -31.63 35.61
CA HIS A 6 -9.97 -32.18 34.63
C HIS A 6 -9.67 -31.60 33.25
N SER A 7 -9.27 -32.43 32.32
CA SER A 7 -9.22 -32.08 30.90
C SER A 7 -10.57 -32.37 30.28
N PHE A 8 -11.22 -31.34 29.77
CA PHE A 8 -12.43 -31.49 28.97
C PHE A 8 -12.11 -32.20 27.65
N SER A 9 -12.87 -33.28 27.36
CA SER A 9 -12.76 -33.96 26.08
C SER A 9 -13.49 -33.15 24.99
N ARG A 10 -13.06 -33.30 23.70
CA ARG A 10 -13.72 -32.66 22.55
C ARG A 10 -15.23 -32.94 22.50
N ARG A 11 -15.66 -34.10 23.01
CA ARG A 11 -17.06 -34.50 23.03
C ARG A 11 -17.89 -33.80 24.12
N GLU A 12 -17.26 -33.44 25.24
CA GLU A 12 -17.87 -32.64 26.31
C GLU A 12 -17.97 -31.17 25.95
N PHE A 13 -16.96 -30.63 25.21
CA PHE A 13 -17.02 -29.30 24.64
C PHE A 13 -18.19 -29.15 23.65
N LEU A 14 -18.37 -30.13 22.74
CA LEU A 14 -19.48 -30.12 21.78
C LEU A 14 -20.86 -30.33 22.42
N ARG A 15 -20.95 -30.94 23.58
CA ARG A 15 -22.22 -31.08 24.34
C ARG A 15 -22.54 -29.82 25.15
N ALA A 16 -21.53 -29.12 25.66
CA ALA A 16 -21.73 -27.88 26.38
C ALA A 16 -22.15 -26.69 25.46
N THR A 17 -21.76 -26.72 24.17
CA THR A 17 -22.17 -25.74 23.16
C THR A 17 -23.50 -26.04 22.48
N GLY A 18 -24.11 -27.24 22.74
CA GLY A 18 -25.38 -27.66 22.14
C GLY A 18 -26.66 -27.24 22.87
N LEU A 19 -26.57 -26.49 23.98
CA LEU A 19 -27.73 -26.06 24.79
C LEU A 19 -27.73 -24.52 24.95
N GLY A 20 -27.68 -23.81 23.85
CA GLY A 20 -27.78 -22.36 23.81
C GLY A 20 -28.15 -21.89 22.41
N ALA A 21 -29.31 -22.33 21.91
CA ALA A 21 -29.86 -21.81 20.66
C ALA A 21 -30.48 -20.42 20.91
N ALA A 22 -29.68 -19.42 21.14
CA ALA A 22 -30.06 -18.01 20.98
C ALA A 22 -28.81 -17.16 20.87
N GLY A 23 -28.46 -16.81 19.64
CA GLY A 23 -27.61 -15.66 19.38
C GLY A 23 -26.13 -15.98 19.28
N ILE A 24 -25.65 -15.53 18.14
CA ILE A 24 -24.32 -15.23 17.67
C ILE A 24 -23.77 -16.34 16.78
N SER A 25 -24.19 -16.28 15.53
CA SER A 25 -23.43 -16.82 14.41
C SER A 25 -22.23 -15.91 14.16
N LEU A 26 -21.12 -16.19 14.82
CA LEU A 26 -19.78 -15.71 14.43
C LEU A 26 -19.22 -16.62 13.32
N LEU A 27 -20.03 -16.94 12.35
CA LEU A 27 -19.54 -17.26 11.01
C LEU A 27 -19.47 -15.92 10.30
N PRO A 28 -18.40 -15.63 9.53
CA PRO A 28 -18.51 -14.56 8.55
C PRO A 28 -19.74 -14.92 7.72
N THR A 29 -20.81 -14.17 7.92
CA THR A 29 -22.00 -14.28 7.10
C THR A 29 -21.52 -14.13 5.69
N ALA A 30 -21.69 -15.14 4.85
CA ALA A 30 -21.60 -14.98 3.42
C ALA A 30 -22.63 -13.88 3.07
N ARG A 31 -22.14 -12.64 2.98
CA ARG A 31 -22.99 -11.53 2.59
C ARG A 31 -23.39 -11.83 1.16
N VAL A 32 -24.68 -11.98 0.95
CA VAL A 32 -25.25 -12.09 -0.39
C VAL A 32 -24.97 -10.75 -1.06
N TRP A 33 -24.17 -10.75 -2.11
CA TRP A 33 -24.00 -9.61 -2.99
C TRP A 33 -25.38 -9.26 -3.56
N GLY A 34 -25.91 -8.12 -3.11
CA GLY A 34 -27.10 -7.57 -3.74
C GLY A 34 -26.82 -7.26 -5.21
N ASN A 35 -27.79 -7.43 -6.08
CA ASN A 35 -27.70 -7.01 -7.47
C ASN A 35 -27.34 -5.52 -7.54
N GLY A 36 -26.09 -5.20 -7.98
CA GLY A 36 -25.53 -3.86 -8.02
C GLY A 36 -24.97 -3.48 -6.65
N ALA A 37 -23.74 -3.88 -6.34
CA ALA A 37 -23.01 -3.31 -5.19
C ALA A 37 -23.01 -1.78 -5.37
N ASP A 38 -23.51 -1.06 -4.36
CA ASP A 38 -23.42 0.41 -4.34
C ASP A 38 -21.96 0.81 -4.50
N GLN A 39 -21.71 1.92 -5.17
CA GLN A 39 -20.36 2.45 -5.32
C GLN A 39 -19.78 2.72 -3.93
N TYR A 40 -18.55 2.29 -3.73
CA TYR A 40 -17.82 2.61 -2.51
C TYR A 40 -17.40 4.08 -2.53
N GLU A 41 -17.84 4.83 -1.53
CA GLU A 41 -17.57 6.27 -1.39
C GLU A 41 -16.79 6.61 -0.11
N GLY A 42 -16.32 5.60 0.64
CA GLY A 42 -15.55 5.78 1.87
C GLY A 42 -14.07 6.13 1.66
N PRO A 43 -13.25 6.07 2.73
CA PRO A 43 -11.82 6.38 2.70
C PRO A 43 -11.05 5.50 1.71
N LEU A 44 -10.05 6.07 1.06
CA LEU A 44 -9.21 5.40 0.07
C LEU A 44 -7.77 5.30 0.58
N LEU A 45 -7.13 4.16 0.42
CA LEU A 45 -5.74 3.97 0.78
C LEU A 45 -4.92 3.62 -0.47
N VAL A 46 -3.87 4.41 -0.71
CA VAL A 46 -2.87 4.10 -1.73
C VAL A 46 -1.52 3.93 -1.05
N THR A 47 -0.82 2.85 -1.35
CA THR A 47 0.55 2.63 -0.88
C THR A 47 1.51 2.67 -2.05
N LEU A 48 2.60 3.41 -1.91
CA LEU A 48 3.67 3.53 -2.89
C LEU A 48 4.96 2.96 -2.32
N GLN A 49 5.39 1.84 -2.86
CA GLN A 49 6.69 1.23 -2.54
C GLN A 49 7.78 1.88 -3.39
N LEU A 50 8.82 2.42 -2.73
CA LEU A 50 10.09 2.76 -3.36
C LEU A 50 10.98 1.50 -3.27
N ASP A 51 10.96 0.68 -4.31
CA ASP A 51 11.49 -0.69 -4.27
C ASP A 51 13.01 -0.71 -4.50
N GLY A 52 13.74 -1.24 -3.54
CA GLY A 52 15.18 -1.40 -3.60
C GLY A 52 15.96 -0.66 -2.50
N GLY A 53 15.31 0.03 -1.56
CA GLY A 53 15.97 0.78 -0.51
C GLY A 53 16.25 2.24 -0.89
N ALA A 54 15.28 3.10 -0.68
CA ALA A 54 15.39 4.53 -0.98
C ALA A 54 16.30 5.25 0.01
N ASP A 55 17.24 6.05 -0.47
CA ASP A 55 18.13 6.88 0.34
C ASP A 55 17.43 8.16 0.81
N VAL A 56 16.86 8.10 1.98
CA VAL A 56 16.15 9.25 2.56
C VAL A 56 17.05 10.44 2.89
N THR A 57 18.38 10.24 2.92
CA THR A 57 19.35 11.34 3.11
C THR A 57 19.47 12.23 1.87
N GLN A 58 19.00 11.74 0.72
CA GLN A 58 18.82 12.51 -0.51
C GLN A 58 17.36 12.98 -0.72
N LEU A 59 16.47 12.76 0.26
CA LEU A 59 15.06 13.15 0.17
C LEU A 59 14.62 13.95 1.40
N CYS A 60 14.10 13.30 2.43
CA CYS A 60 13.36 13.90 3.53
C CYS A 60 14.04 13.80 4.91
N ASP A 61 15.21 13.19 4.99
CA ASP A 61 16.09 13.16 6.17
C ASP A 61 17.53 13.57 5.79
N PRO A 62 17.73 14.79 5.28
CA PRO A 62 18.99 15.21 4.67
C PRO A 62 20.14 15.18 5.68
N LYS A 63 21.31 14.67 5.24
CA LYS A 63 22.53 14.62 6.05
C LYS A 63 23.67 15.36 5.34
N THR A 64 24.34 16.22 6.09
CA THR A 64 25.55 16.92 5.64
C THR A 64 26.80 16.13 5.98
N ASN A 65 27.94 16.53 5.40
CA ASN A 65 29.22 15.90 5.65
C ASN A 65 29.91 16.50 6.88
N THR A 66 30.54 15.66 7.69
CA THR A 66 31.38 16.10 8.83
C THR A 66 32.84 16.13 8.37
N PRO A 67 33.56 17.24 8.57
CA PRO A 67 34.99 17.35 8.20
C PRO A 67 35.83 16.26 8.89
N GLY A 68 36.59 15.49 8.09
CA GLY A 68 37.46 14.42 8.57
C GLY A 68 36.82 13.04 8.69
N GLU A 69 35.51 12.93 8.40
CA GLU A 69 34.78 11.67 8.32
C GLU A 69 34.53 11.25 6.86
N LEU A 70 34.03 10.03 6.68
CA LEU A 70 33.60 9.56 5.37
C LEU A 70 32.39 10.39 4.90
N LYS A 71 32.33 10.61 3.60
CA LYS A 71 31.28 11.42 2.98
C LYS A 71 29.94 10.68 2.99
N ILE A 72 28.91 11.36 3.49
CA ILE A 72 27.54 10.83 3.48
C ILE A 72 26.85 11.19 2.16
N ASN A 73 26.94 12.45 1.72
CA ASN A 73 26.29 12.93 0.50
C ASN A 73 27.23 13.85 -0.30
N HIS A 74 27.36 13.64 -1.60
CA HIS A 74 28.16 14.52 -2.44
C HIS A 74 27.55 15.91 -2.57
N TRP A 75 26.21 16.02 -2.62
CA TRP A 75 25.54 17.32 -2.68
C TRP A 75 25.91 18.26 -1.51
N ALA A 76 26.19 17.68 -0.34
CA ALA A 76 26.54 18.46 0.86
C ALA A 76 27.93 19.09 0.83
N ASP A 77 28.71 18.91 -0.24
CA ASP A 77 29.95 19.63 -0.48
C ASP A 77 29.71 21.03 -1.06
N THR A 78 28.59 21.24 -1.74
CA THR A 78 28.30 22.45 -2.52
C THR A 78 27.03 23.14 -2.10
N ASP A 79 26.10 22.43 -1.48
CA ASP A 79 24.77 22.90 -1.18
C ASP A 79 24.42 22.70 0.31
N GLU A 80 23.42 23.42 0.76
CA GLU A 80 22.90 23.36 2.13
C GLU A 80 21.53 22.67 2.16
N VAL A 81 21.22 22.06 3.32
CA VAL A 81 19.87 21.51 3.58
C VAL A 81 18.82 22.58 3.34
N GLN A 82 17.81 22.24 2.57
CA GLN A 82 16.67 23.10 2.33
C GLN A 82 15.53 22.80 3.31
N GLN A 83 14.68 23.81 3.53
CA GLN A 83 13.57 23.71 4.45
C GLN A 83 12.36 24.46 3.94
N ILE A 84 11.18 23.82 4.12
CA ILE A 84 9.89 24.47 3.92
C ILE A 84 8.98 24.17 5.11
N GLY A 85 8.49 25.21 5.77
CA GLY A 85 7.78 25.03 7.03
C GLY A 85 8.64 24.24 8.04
N ASN A 86 8.14 23.08 8.47
CA ASN A 86 8.86 22.19 9.39
C ASN A 86 9.61 21.05 8.67
N LEU A 87 9.49 20.93 7.37
CA LEU A 87 10.10 19.86 6.59
C LEU A 87 11.48 20.26 6.09
N GLN A 88 12.46 19.40 6.33
CA GLN A 88 13.81 19.54 5.76
C GLN A 88 13.98 18.53 4.63
N PHE A 89 14.73 18.89 3.61
CA PHE A 89 14.99 18.03 2.46
C PHE A 89 16.35 18.34 1.80
N ALA A 90 16.86 17.35 1.08
CA ALA A 90 18.09 17.50 0.31
C ALA A 90 17.86 18.37 -0.94
N PRO A 91 18.82 19.25 -1.30
CA PRO A 91 18.72 20.17 -2.45
C PRO A 91 18.99 19.47 -3.79
N VAL A 92 18.47 18.28 -4.00
CA VAL A 92 18.71 17.47 -5.20
C VAL A 92 17.41 17.13 -5.90
N ALA A 93 17.51 16.73 -7.16
CA ALA A 93 16.37 16.38 -8.00
C ALA A 93 15.30 17.50 -7.97
N ASN A 94 14.02 17.13 -7.95
CA ASN A 94 12.87 18.02 -7.86
C ASN A 94 12.30 18.11 -6.42
N ASN A 95 13.15 17.91 -5.40
CA ASN A 95 12.68 17.91 -4.01
C ASN A 95 12.10 19.26 -3.59
N ALA A 96 12.68 20.37 -4.06
CA ALA A 96 12.17 21.70 -3.75
C ALA A 96 10.75 21.91 -4.29
N GLU A 97 10.47 21.50 -5.51
CA GLU A 97 9.15 21.55 -6.13
C GLU A 97 8.16 20.67 -5.37
N LEU A 98 8.55 19.43 -5.05
CA LEU A 98 7.75 18.48 -4.32
C LEU A 98 7.31 19.02 -2.95
N PHE A 99 8.27 19.45 -2.13
CA PHE A 99 7.96 19.93 -0.78
C PHE A 99 7.30 21.32 -0.78
N ASN A 100 7.57 22.18 -1.76
CA ASN A 100 6.86 23.44 -1.94
C ASN A 100 5.38 23.20 -2.25
N ARG A 101 5.05 22.21 -3.05
CA ARG A 101 3.68 21.93 -3.47
C ARG A 101 2.89 21.14 -2.42
N TYR A 102 3.51 20.16 -1.80
CA TYR A 102 2.82 19.18 -0.96
C TYR A 102 3.25 19.16 0.51
N GLY A 103 4.22 19.97 0.90
CA GLY A 103 4.73 19.96 2.28
C GLY A 103 3.66 20.27 3.33
N SER A 104 2.66 21.12 3.00
CA SER A 104 1.53 21.39 3.89
C SER A 104 0.67 20.14 4.19
N ASP A 105 0.64 19.19 3.28
CA ASP A 105 -0.19 18.00 3.31
C ASP A 105 0.61 16.73 3.65
N THR A 106 1.88 16.90 4.06
CA THR A 106 2.84 15.81 4.26
C THR A 106 3.27 15.67 5.72
N LEU A 107 3.25 14.44 6.23
CA LEU A 107 3.94 13.98 7.42
C LEU A 107 5.15 13.15 7.01
N VAL A 108 6.34 13.55 7.46
CA VAL A 108 7.57 12.77 7.35
C VAL A 108 7.83 12.05 8.68
N ILE A 109 8.12 10.74 8.60
CA ILE A 109 8.46 9.92 9.76
C ILE A 109 9.88 9.38 9.56
N ASN A 110 10.87 9.97 10.24
CA ASN A 110 12.27 9.63 10.12
C ASN A 110 12.73 8.63 11.18
N GLY A 111 13.84 7.93 10.93
CA GLY A 111 14.44 7.01 11.88
C GLY A 111 13.64 5.73 12.11
N VAL A 112 12.98 5.23 11.08
CA VAL A 112 12.24 3.97 11.14
C VAL A 112 13.19 2.83 10.83
N ASP A 113 13.41 1.93 11.80
CA ASP A 113 14.28 0.77 11.70
C ASP A 113 13.51 -0.43 11.14
N SER A 114 13.82 -0.83 9.92
CA SER A 114 13.27 -2.04 9.28
C SER A 114 13.84 -3.33 9.87
N GLN A 115 14.88 -3.26 10.70
CA GLN A 115 15.54 -4.38 11.37
C GLN A 115 16.08 -5.45 10.40
N THR A 116 16.28 -5.11 9.16
CA THR A 116 16.73 -6.03 8.12
C THR A 116 17.47 -5.30 7.00
N ASN A 117 18.33 -6.06 6.31
CA ASN A 117 18.99 -5.66 5.06
C ASN A 117 18.60 -6.60 3.90
N SER A 118 17.49 -7.32 4.02
CA SER A 118 16.93 -8.19 2.98
C SER A 118 15.70 -7.57 2.35
N HIS A 119 15.68 -7.38 1.04
CA HIS A 119 14.55 -6.81 0.31
C HIS A 119 13.23 -7.53 0.57
N ASP A 120 13.22 -8.86 0.60
CA ASP A 120 11.98 -9.62 0.82
C ASP A 120 11.42 -9.40 2.22
N THR A 121 12.29 -9.41 3.24
CA THR A 121 11.90 -9.15 4.64
C THR A 121 11.56 -7.68 4.84
N GLY A 122 12.32 -6.76 4.23
CA GLY A 122 12.08 -5.32 4.30
C GLY A 122 10.72 -4.96 3.71
N ARG A 123 10.42 -5.41 2.49
CA ARG A 123 9.09 -5.22 1.87
C ARG A 123 7.96 -5.83 2.69
N LEU A 124 8.18 -7.04 3.23
CA LEU A 124 7.20 -7.67 4.11
C LEU A 124 6.92 -6.77 5.32
N TYR A 125 7.97 -6.34 6.02
CA TYR A 125 7.83 -5.53 7.22
C TYR A 125 7.27 -4.13 6.90
N ASN A 126 7.74 -3.52 5.82
CA ASN A 126 7.27 -2.19 5.38
C ASN A 126 5.76 -2.14 5.12
N TRP A 127 5.12 -3.23 4.65
CA TRP A 127 3.71 -3.21 4.29
C TRP A 127 2.78 -4.04 5.17
N THR A 128 3.32 -4.91 6.03
CA THR A 128 2.49 -5.66 6.98
C THR A 128 2.59 -5.16 8.42
N GLY A 129 3.58 -4.30 8.71
CA GLY A 129 3.91 -3.90 10.07
C GLY A 129 4.46 -5.07 10.91
N SER A 130 4.91 -6.16 10.27
CA SER A 130 5.46 -7.35 10.94
C SER A 130 6.52 -8.00 10.08
N ASN A 131 7.66 -8.38 10.67
CA ASN A 131 8.69 -9.17 10.01
C ASN A 131 8.38 -10.69 10.02
N ALA A 132 7.27 -11.09 10.65
CA ALA A 132 6.80 -12.47 10.65
C ALA A 132 5.85 -12.73 9.47
N GLU A 133 5.96 -13.94 8.91
CA GLU A 133 5.03 -14.44 7.88
C GLU A 133 3.58 -14.53 8.39
N GLY A 134 2.63 -14.43 7.48
CA GLY A 134 1.21 -14.66 7.78
C GLY A 134 0.42 -13.42 8.20
N LYS A 135 1.02 -12.22 8.13
CA LYS A 135 0.29 -10.96 8.33
C LYS A 135 -0.16 -10.36 6.99
N PRO A 136 -1.38 -9.82 6.90
CA PRO A 136 -1.85 -9.10 5.71
C PRO A 136 -1.17 -7.73 5.59
N SER A 137 -1.12 -7.18 4.39
CA SER A 137 -0.68 -5.80 4.18
C SER A 137 -1.69 -4.80 4.72
N LEU A 138 -1.22 -3.58 5.00
CA LEU A 138 -2.05 -2.46 5.42
C LEU A 138 -3.22 -2.22 4.45
N ALA A 139 -2.93 -2.24 3.14
CA ALA A 139 -3.92 -2.10 2.09
C ALA A 139 -4.95 -3.24 2.07
N ALA A 140 -4.52 -4.49 2.34
CA ALA A 140 -5.43 -5.62 2.44
C ALA A 140 -6.37 -5.52 3.64
N LEU A 141 -5.88 -5.07 4.80
CA LEU A 141 -6.71 -4.84 6.00
C LEU A 141 -7.72 -3.72 5.76
N HIS A 142 -7.27 -2.59 5.19
CA HIS A 142 -8.13 -1.47 4.84
C HIS A 142 -9.27 -1.89 3.91
N ALA A 143 -8.94 -2.58 2.81
CA ALA A 143 -9.92 -3.08 1.85
C ALA A 143 -10.91 -4.07 2.48
N ALA A 144 -10.42 -4.97 3.35
CA ALA A 144 -11.27 -5.94 4.05
C ALA A 144 -12.23 -5.28 5.04
N TYR A 145 -11.83 -4.17 5.64
CA TYR A 145 -12.67 -3.42 6.57
C TYR A 145 -13.71 -2.56 5.86
N TYR A 146 -13.27 -1.76 4.90
CA TYR A 146 -14.09 -0.73 4.29
C TYR A 146 -14.93 -1.19 3.10
N ALA A 147 -14.40 -2.12 2.30
CA ALA A 147 -15.02 -2.51 1.03
C ALA A 147 -14.99 -4.02 0.78
N PRO A 148 -15.32 -4.87 1.78
CA PRO A 148 -15.17 -6.33 1.67
C PRO A 148 -15.97 -6.93 0.52
N ASP A 149 -17.02 -6.24 0.10
CA ASP A 149 -17.96 -6.70 -0.92
C ASP A 149 -17.65 -6.16 -2.33
N GLN A 150 -16.64 -5.30 -2.48
CA GLN A 150 -16.30 -4.74 -3.79
C GLN A 150 -15.41 -5.70 -4.59
N PRO A 151 -15.64 -5.86 -5.91
CA PRO A 151 -14.91 -6.83 -6.72
C PRO A 151 -13.43 -6.50 -6.91
N LEU A 152 -13.05 -5.24 -6.79
CA LEU A 152 -11.67 -4.76 -6.88
C LEU A 152 -11.22 -4.12 -5.56
N ALA A 153 -11.83 -4.52 -4.44
CA ALA A 153 -11.59 -3.93 -3.12
C ALA A 153 -10.11 -3.66 -2.82
N TYR A 154 -9.26 -4.64 -3.16
CA TYR A 154 -7.80 -4.54 -3.07
C TYR A 154 -7.16 -4.84 -4.42
N SER A 155 -6.48 -3.85 -4.97
CA SER A 155 -5.80 -3.94 -6.26
C SER A 155 -4.29 -3.71 -6.12
N VAL A 156 -3.49 -4.40 -6.92
CA VAL A 156 -2.03 -4.38 -6.84
C VAL A 156 -1.45 -4.19 -8.23
N TYR A 157 -0.65 -3.16 -8.41
CA TYR A 157 0.15 -2.93 -9.61
C TYR A 157 1.61 -3.30 -9.39
N GLY A 158 2.13 -3.13 -8.17
CA GLY A 158 3.48 -3.48 -7.79
C GLY A 158 3.72 -4.99 -7.62
N ARG A 159 4.91 -5.35 -7.16
CA ARG A 159 5.32 -6.75 -6.97
C ARG A 159 4.84 -7.35 -5.65
N PHE A 160 4.63 -6.54 -4.63
CA PHE A 160 4.24 -6.98 -3.30
C PHE A 160 2.72 -7.15 -3.20
N SER A 161 2.28 -8.17 -2.50
CA SER A 161 0.90 -8.34 -2.04
C SER A 161 0.85 -9.39 -0.95
N ARG A 162 0.18 -9.11 0.15
CA ARG A 162 -0.06 -10.04 1.25
C ARG A 162 -1.49 -9.87 1.76
N THR A 163 -2.30 -10.90 1.62
CA THR A 163 -3.70 -10.85 2.07
C THR A 163 -3.95 -11.69 3.31
N SER A 164 -3.14 -12.69 3.55
CA SER A 164 -3.33 -13.66 4.65
C SER A 164 -4.76 -14.22 4.72
N GLY A 165 -5.48 -14.18 3.61
CA GLY A 165 -6.84 -14.70 3.50
C GLY A 165 -7.96 -13.74 3.96
N VAL A 166 -7.63 -12.50 4.39
CA VAL A 166 -8.66 -11.55 4.87
C VAL A 166 -9.49 -10.98 3.71
N ILE A 167 -8.87 -10.84 2.52
CA ILE A 167 -9.52 -10.41 1.29
C ILE A 167 -8.83 -11.02 0.08
N SER A 168 -9.50 -11.05 -1.07
CA SER A 168 -8.86 -11.36 -2.36
C SER A 168 -8.22 -10.11 -2.96
N TYR A 169 -7.15 -10.27 -3.73
CA TYR A 169 -6.54 -9.16 -4.47
C TYR A 169 -6.60 -9.39 -5.98
N ASN A 170 -6.59 -8.29 -6.71
CA ASN A 170 -6.49 -8.27 -8.16
C ASN A 170 -5.15 -7.67 -8.56
N ARG A 171 -4.38 -8.37 -9.41
CA ARG A 171 -3.10 -7.86 -9.90
C ARG A 171 -3.24 -7.37 -11.32
N PHE A 172 -2.80 -6.14 -11.55
CA PHE A 172 -2.80 -5.51 -12.86
C PHE A 172 -1.35 -5.22 -13.28
N SER A 173 -1.00 -5.60 -14.50
CA SER A 173 0.29 -5.24 -15.08
C SER A 173 0.24 -3.89 -15.82
N ASN A 174 -0.93 -3.53 -16.31
CA ASN A 174 -1.17 -2.30 -17.05
C ASN A 174 -2.68 -2.04 -17.21
N LEU A 175 -3.01 -0.89 -17.79
CA LEU A 175 -4.39 -0.46 -18.00
C LEU A 175 -5.17 -1.35 -18.99
N GLN A 176 -4.49 -2.03 -19.92
CA GLN A 176 -5.14 -2.92 -20.89
C GLN A 176 -5.77 -4.15 -20.23
N VAL A 177 -5.17 -4.63 -19.13
CA VAL A 177 -5.78 -5.71 -18.33
C VAL A 177 -7.07 -5.21 -17.68
N LEU A 178 -7.09 -3.97 -17.18
CA LEU A 178 -8.30 -3.36 -16.62
C LEU A 178 -9.40 -3.19 -17.69
N ARG A 179 -9.03 -2.75 -18.92
CA ARG A 179 -9.95 -2.72 -20.08
C ARG A 179 -10.55 -4.08 -20.41
N SER A 180 -9.72 -5.13 -20.38
CA SER A 180 -10.20 -6.50 -20.65
C SER A 180 -11.21 -6.99 -19.64
N LEU A 181 -11.12 -6.54 -18.37
CA LEU A 181 -12.14 -6.83 -17.36
C LEU A 181 -13.45 -6.06 -17.62
N ALA A 182 -13.33 -4.80 -17.99
CA ALA A 182 -14.48 -3.94 -18.29
C ALA A 182 -15.22 -4.38 -19.56
N GLN A 183 -14.49 -4.74 -20.61
CA GLN A 183 -14.99 -5.07 -21.94
C GLN A 183 -14.45 -6.40 -22.45
N PRO A 184 -14.85 -7.54 -21.91
CA PRO A 184 -14.28 -8.86 -22.26
C PRO A 184 -14.58 -9.30 -23.69
N THR A 185 -15.51 -8.66 -24.37
CA THR A 185 -15.86 -8.89 -25.78
C THR A 185 -14.88 -8.24 -26.74
N ILE A 186 -14.12 -7.25 -26.28
CA ILE A 186 -13.24 -6.43 -27.13
C ILE A 186 -11.80 -6.80 -26.84
N ASP A 187 -10.98 -6.86 -27.88
CA ASP A 187 -9.53 -6.96 -27.75
C ASP A 187 -8.97 -5.61 -27.31
N PRO A 188 -8.31 -5.52 -26.14
CA PRO A 188 -7.89 -4.23 -25.58
C PRO A 188 -6.73 -3.59 -26.36
N TRP A 189 -6.07 -4.35 -27.25
CA TRP A 189 -4.94 -3.86 -28.02
C TRP A 189 -5.33 -3.41 -29.43
N SER A 190 -6.28 -4.12 -30.05
CA SER A 190 -6.72 -3.84 -31.42
C SER A 190 -8.08 -3.18 -31.50
N GLY A 191 -8.82 -3.11 -30.39
CA GLY A 191 -10.22 -2.64 -30.39
C GLY A 191 -11.18 -3.54 -31.15
N SER A 192 -10.71 -4.70 -31.66
CA SER A 192 -11.54 -5.61 -32.44
C SER A 192 -12.44 -6.48 -31.57
N LEU A 193 -13.56 -6.89 -32.11
CA LEU A 193 -14.50 -7.78 -31.42
C LEU A 193 -13.88 -9.20 -31.31
N ARG A 194 -13.72 -9.67 -30.08
CA ARG A 194 -13.24 -11.04 -29.76
C ARG A 194 -14.37 -12.05 -29.77
N ARG A 195 -15.53 -11.66 -29.30
CA ARG A 195 -16.71 -12.51 -29.11
C ARG A 195 -17.98 -11.71 -29.31
N GLU A 196 -18.93 -12.33 -29.98
CA GLU A 196 -20.27 -11.77 -30.04
C GLU A 196 -20.96 -11.82 -28.66
N GLN A 197 -21.74 -10.78 -28.32
CA GLN A 197 -22.44 -10.71 -27.02
C GLN A 197 -23.34 -11.94 -26.82
N ILE A 198 -24.00 -12.42 -27.89
CA ILE A 198 -24.85 -13.60 -27.83
C ILE A 198 -24.11 -14.88 -27.44
N GLU A 199 -22.82 -15.01 -27.82
CA GLU A 199 -21.99 -16.15 -27.43
C GLU A 199 -21.67 -16.09 -25.94
N LEU A 200 -21.35 -14.92 -25.43
CA LEU A 200 -21.11 -14.72 -24.01
C LEU A 200 -22.35 -14.97 -23.18
N ASP A 201 -23.51 -14.53 -23.61
CA ASP A 201 -24.77 -14.73 -22.91
C ASP A 201 -25.13 -16.23 -22.86
N ARG A 202 -24.93 -16.97 -23.95
CA ARG A 202 -25.10 -18.43 -23.97
C ARG A 202 -24.11 -19.14 -23.04
N ALA A 203 -22.84 -18.77 -23.07
CA ALA A 203 -21.82 -19.34 -22.17
C ALA A 203 -22.18 -19.02 -20.69
N SER A 204 -22.60 -17.79 -20.42
CA SER A 204 -23.03 -17.36 -19.09
C SER A 204 -24.23 -18.16 -18.58
N ALA A 205 -25.23 -18.38 -19.42
CA ALA A 205 -26.41 -19.19 -19.07
C ALA A 205 -26.03 -20.65 -18.75
N LEU A 206 -25.17 -21.26 -19.59
CA LEU A 206 -24.70 -22.64 -19.34
C LEU A 206 -23.97 -22.76 -18.00
N VAL A 207 -23.05 -21.83 -17.72
CA VAL A 207 -22.31 -21.84 -16.45
C VAL A 207 -23.22 -21.58 -15.26
N SER A 208 -24.22 -20.67 -15.36
CA SER A 208 -25.19 -20.43 -14.29
C SER A 208 -26.02 -21.66 -13.98
N ASN A 209 -26.46 -22.39 -14.99
CA ASN A 209 -27.19 -23.64 -14.83
C ASN A 209 -26.30 -24.72 -14.14
N GLU A 210 -25.03 -24.82 -14.53
CA GLU A 210 -24.09 -25.77 -13.93
C GLU A 210 -23.78 -25.43 -12.48
N VAL A 211 -23.59 -24.15 -12.14
CA VAL A 211 -23.42 -23.68 -10.75
C VAL A 211 -24.62 -24.06 -9.89
N THR A 212 -25.84 -23.80 -10.39
CA THR A 212 -27.07 -24.14 -9.69
C THR A 212 -27.15 -25.66 -9.47
N ARG A 213 -26.84 -26.46 -10.49
CA ARG A 213 -26.81 -27.92 -10.40
C ARG A 213 -25.78 -28.42 -9.38
N LEU A 214 -24.58 -27.83 -9.37
CA LEU A 214 -23.52 -28.20 -8.41
C LEU A 214 -23.91 -27.87 -6.99
N LEU A 215 -24.43 -26.65 -6.72
CA LEU A 215 -24.86 -26.23 -5.39
C LEU A 215 -25.98 -27.09 -4.82
N ALA A 216 -26.85 -27.67 -5.67
CA ALA A 216 -27.88 -28.60 -5.29
C ALA A 216 -27.34 -30.03 -4.99
N SER A 217 -26.07 -30.33 -5.30
CA SER A 217 -25.46 -31.65 -5.08
C SER A 217 -25.26 -31.91 -3.57
N PRO A 218 -25.77 -33.05 -3.05
CA PRO A 218 -25.64 -33.36 -1.63
C PRO A 218 -24.21 -33.76 -1.20
N GLY A 219 -23.35 -34.09 -2.15
CA GLY A 219 -21.99 -34.61 -1.89
C GLY A 219 -20.89 -33.53 -1.77
N LEU A 220 -21.22 -32.24 -1.94
CA LEU A 220 -20.20 -31.17 -1.87
C LEU A 220 -19.71 -30.97 -0.43
N SER A 221 -18.38 -30.93 -0.28
CA SER A 221 -17.73 -30.46 0.92
C SER A 221 -18.00 -28.99 1.17
N MET A 222 -17.81 -28.50 2.39
CA MET A 222 -17.94 -27.08 2.75
C MET A 222 -17.01 -26.20 1.88
N ARG A 223 -15.78 -26.67 1.65
CA ARG A 223 -14.79 -25.94 0.83
C ARG A 223 -15.23 -25.81 -0.64
N GLU A 224 -15.79 -26.88 -1.21
CA GLU A 224 -16.30 -26.84 -2.58
C GLU A 224 -17.50 -25.89 -2.70
N ARG A 225 -18.44 -25.92 -1.75
CA ARG A 225 -19.55 -24.95 -1.70
C ARG A 225 -19.05 -23.51 -1.64
N GLN A 226 -18.09 -23.23 -0.77
CA GLN A 226 -17.47 -21.89 -0.67
C GLN A 226 -16.80 -21.45 -1.97
N ASN A 227 -16.07 -22.35 -2.64
CA ASN A 227 -15.42 -22.04 -3.91
C ASN A 227 -16.43 -21.75 -5.02
N ILE A 228 -17.54 -22.53 -5.08
CA ILE A 228 -18.60 -22.29 -6.06
C ILE A 228 -19.34 -20.98 -5.77
N ALA A 229 -19.59 -20.67 -4.50
CA ALA A 229 -20.18 -19.39 -4.10
C ALA A 229 -19.30 -18.21 -4.54
N ARG A 230 -18.01 -18.23 -4.22
CA ARG A 230 -17.04 -17.20 -4.64
C ARG A 230 -16.98 -17.04 -6.17
N PHE A 231 -17.02 -18.16 -6.90
CA PHE A 231 -17.06 -18.10 -8.35
C PHE A 231 -18.35 -17.43 -8.87
N SER A 232 -19.51 -17.72 -8.24
CA SER A 232 -20.78 -17.09 -8.59
C SER A 232 -20.78 -15.59 -8.29
N GLU A 233 -20.23 -15.21 -7.15
CA GLU A 233 -20.05 -13.82 -6.74
C GLU A 233 -19.16 -13.06 -7.73
N ALA A 234 -17.99 -13.61 -8.07
CA ALA A 234 -17.10 -13.01 -9.08
C ALA A 234 -17.79 -12.80 -10.44
N ARG A 235 -18.70 -13.68 -10.82
CA ARG A 235 -19.50 -13.52 -12.04
C ARG A 235 -20.57 -12.46 -11.93
N ALA A 236 -21.25 -12.36 -10.78
CA ALA A 236 -22.24 -11.32 -10.53
C ALA A 236 -21.64 -9.91 -10.60
N SER A 237 -20.35 -9.78 -10.28
CA SER A 237 -19.60 -8.53 -10.36
C SER A 237 -19.38 -8.00 -11.79
N ARG A 238 -19.73 -8.77 -12.84
CA ARG A 238 -19.50 -8.38 -14.24
C ARG A 238 -20.18 -7.07 -14.62
N GLU A 239 -21.41 -6.85 -14.17
CA GLU A 239 -22.15 -5.61 -14.45
C GLU A 239 -21.49 -4.42 -13.75
N SER A 240 -20.99 -4.63 -12.53
CA SER A 240 -20.23 -3.61 -11.82
C SER A 240 -18.92 -3.28 -12.53
N LEU A 241 -18.20 -4.29 -13.02
CA LEU A 241 -16.97 -4.10 -13.79
C LEU A 241 -17.18 -3.35 -15.12
N ALA A 242 -18.36 -3.46 -15.73
CA ALA A 242 -18.68 -2.71 -16.93
C ALA A 242 -18.63 -1.18 -16.74
N ARG A 243 -18.82 -0.68 -15.51
CA ARG A 243 -18.65 0.74 -15.16
C ARG A 243 -17.24 1.28 -15.43
N LEU A 244 -16.22 0.43 -15.35
CA LEU A 244 -14.86 0.81 -15.71
C LEU A 244 -14.74 1.22 -17.19
N ALA A 245 -15.56 0.65 -18.08
CA ALA A 245 -15.53 0.97 -19.50
C ALA A 245 -15.83 2.44 -19.79
N ASP A 246 -16.68 3.06 -18.97
CA ASP A 246 -17.12 4.45 -19.12
C ASP A 246 -16.08 5.47 -18.63
N ILE A 247 -15.18 5.04 -17.74
CA ILE A 247 -14.19 5.92 -17.11
C ILE A 247 -12.75 5.68 -17.57
N ILE A 248 -12.45 4.52 -18.17
CA ILE A 248 -11.12 4.27 -18.74
C ILE A 248 -10.94 5.16 -19.98
N PRO A 249 -9.92 6.03 -20.00
CA PRO A 249 -9.71 6.96 -21.11
C PRO A 249 -9.44 6.21 -22.43
N GLY A 250 -9.65 6.87 -23.55
CA GLY A 250 -9.18 6.42 -24.88
C GLY A 250 -7.65 6.24 -24.91
N GLU A 251 -7.12 5.74 -26.02
CA GLU A 251 -5.66 5.50 -26.14
C GLU A 251 -4.84 6.78 -25.93
N GLU A 252 -5.34 7.92 -26.41
CA GLU A 252 -4.69 9.24 -26.25
C GLU A 252 -4.64 9.73 -24.79
N GLY A 253 -5.48 9.21 -23.91
CA GLY A 253 -5.51 9.58 -22.50
C GLY A 253 -4.78 8.58 -21.59
N ILE A 254 -4.12 7.57 -22.17
CA ILE A 254 -3.29 6.62 -21.39
C ILE A 254 -1.90 7.19 -21.25
N VAL A 255 -1.43 7.26 -20.00
CA VAL A 255 -0.06 7.66 -19.70
C VAL A 255 0.91 6.56 -20.16
N ASP A 256 1.93 6.94 -20.90
CA ASP A 256 2.99 6.04 -21.33
C ASP A 256 3.99 5.74 -20.21
N SER A 257 4.76 4.65 -20.38
CA SER A 257 5.94 4.42 -19.55
C SER A 257 6.98 5.49 -19.83
N TYR A 258 7.66 5.92 -18.77
CA TYR A 258 8.69 6.93 -18.85
C TYR A 258 10.07 6.28 -19.01
N GLU A 259 10.85 6.71 -20.00
CA GLU A 259 12.22 6.26 -20.19
C GLU A 259 13.19 7.26 -19.55
N VAL A 260 13.95 6.78 -18.56
CA VAL A 260 14.99 7.57 -17.91
C VAL A 260 16.36 7.12 -18.36
N ASN A 261 17.10 8.01 -19.00
CA ASN A 261 18.50 7.80 -19.31
C ASN A 261 19.37 8.20 -18.11
N VAL A 262 19.81 7.19 -17.34
CA VAL A 262 20.73 7.43 -16.22
C VAL A 262 22.16 7.52 -16.75
N PRO A 263 22.87 8.63 -16.52
CA PRO A 263 24.27 8.76 -16.93
C PRO A 263 25.13 7.63 -16.33
N GLY A 264 25.93 6.98 -17.19
CA GLY A 264 26.76 5.84 -16.77
C GLY A 264 26.07 4.47 -16.79
N SER A 265 24.75 4.42 -16.97
CA SER A 265 24.03 3.16 -17.27
C SER A 265 24.14 2.81 -18.75
N THR A 266 24.27 1.51 -19.06
CA THR A 266 24.25 1.03 -20.45
C THR A 266 22.84 0.89 -21.02
N TRP A 267 21.81 0.95 -20.16
CA TRP A 267 20.41 0.77 -20.54
C TRP A 267 19.54 1.82 -19.88
N PRO A 268 18.56 2.38 -20.60
CA PRO A 268 17.57 3.27 -19.99
C PRO A 268 16.70 2.49 -18.99
N LEU A 269 16.27 3.18 -17.94
CA LEU A 269 15.24 2.68 -17.03
C LEU A 269 13.86 2.96 -17.61
N TYR A 270 13.01 1.96 -17.69
CA TYR A 270 11.60 2.12 -18.06
C TYR A 270 10.74 2.17 -16.80
N LEU A 271 10.23 3.34 -16.48
CA LEU A 271 9.43 3.59 -15.27
C LEU A 271 7.95 3.70 -15.65
N ASN A 272 7.11 2.93 -14.99
CA ASN A 272 5.68 2.86 -15.27
C ASN A 272 4.79 3.26 -14.08
N VAL A 273 5.35 3.93 -13.07
CA VAL A 273 4.62 4.28 -11.85
C VAL A 273 3.42 5.20 -12.15
N GLN A 274 3.54 6.14 -13.08
CA GLN A 274 2.40 6.99 -13.48
C GLN A 274 1.27 6.18 -14.15
N GLN A 275 1.60 5.16 -14.96
CA GLN A 275 0.59 4.22 -15.48
C GLN A 275 -0.08 3.43 -14.37
N GLN A 276 0.68 2.99 -13.37
CA GLN A 276 0.14 2.30 -12.20
C GLN A 276 -0.80 3.24 -11.42
N MET A 277 -0.39 4.50 -11.20
CA MET A 277 -1.19 5.52 -10.52
C MET A 277 -2.47 5.84 -11.28
N GLN A 278 -2.41 5.98 -12.61
CA GLN A 278 -3.59 6.16 -13.44
C GLN A 278 -4.58 5.01 -13.28
N GLY A 279 -4.10 3.78 -13.42
CA GLY A 279 -4.93 2.59 -13.25
C GLY A 279 -5.51 2.47 -11.84
N ALA A 280 -4.70 2.79 -10.80
CA ALA A 280 -5.13 2.82 -9.42
C ALA A 280 -6.29 3.80 -9.20
N LEU A 281 -6.13 5.04 -9.64
CA LEU A 281 -7.15 6.09 -9.50
C LEU A 281 -8.44 5.76 -10.27
N LEU A 282 -8.36 5.12 -11.43
CA LEU A 282 -9.52 4.65 -12.18
C LEU A 282 -10.27 3.52 -11.44
N VAL A 283 -9.55 2.57 -10.82
CA VAL A 283 -10.18 1.55 -9.96
C VAL A 283 -10.90 2.20 -8.78
N LEU A 284 -10.26 3.15 -8.11
CA LEU A 284 -10.87 3.87 -6.98
C LEU A 284 -12.06 4.73 -7.42
N LYS A 285 -11.96 5.42 -8.57
CA LYS A 285 -13.05 6.23 -9.15
C LYS A 285 -14.29 5.41 -9.51
N SER A 286 -14.10 4.18 -9.94
CA SER A 286 -15.22 3.29 -10.26
C SER A 286 -16.08 2.92 -9.03
N GLY A 287 -15.61 3.18 -7.82
CA GLY A 287 -16.21 2.73 -6.57
C GLY A 287 -16.17 1.21 -6.38
N LEU A 288 -15.31 0.51 -7.13
CA LEU A 288 -15.12 -0.94 -7.05
C LEU A 288 -13.91 -1.32 -6.19
N GLY A 289 -13.09 -0.35 -5.79
CA GLY A 289 -11.89 -0.50 -4.98
C GLY A 289 -11.82 0.47 -3.82
N ALA A 290 -11.10 0.10 -2.77
CA ALA A 290 -10.82 0.94 -1.60
C ALA A 290 -9.33 1.07 -1.31
N ALA A 291 -8.52 0.11 -1.74
CA ALA A 291 -7.08 0.13 -1.53
C ALA A 291 -6.31 -0.33 -2.76
N VAL A 292 -5.20 0.36 -3.05
CA VAL A 292 -4.30 0.02 -4.17
C VAL A 292 -2.84 0.13 -3.74
N GLU A 293 -2.04 -0.84 -4.17
CA GLU A 293 -0.58 -0.82 -4.05
C GLU A 293 0.07 -0.55 -5.40
N VAL A 294 0.97 0.44 -5.43
CA VAL A 294 1.80 0.81 -6.59
C VAL A 294 3.28 0.79 -6.21
N SER A 295 4.19 0.72 -7.17
CA SER A 295 5.62 0.71 -6.90
C SER A 295 6.43 1.49 -7.92
N LEU A 296 7.46 2.19 -7.41
CA LEU A 296 8.55 2.75 -8.18
C LEU A 296 9.81 1.91 -7.89
N GLU A 297 10.33 1.22 -8.91
CA GLU A 297 11.45 0.30 -8.78
C GLU A 297 12.80 0.99 -9.00
N HIS A 298 13.89 0.24 -8.84
CA HIS A 298 15.28 0.58 -9.16
C HIS A 298 16.07 1.37 -8.10
N PHE A 299 15.60 1.46 -6.86
CA PHE A 299 16.36 2.09 -5.78
C PHE A 299 17.53 1.24 -5.24
N ASP A 300 17.80 0.05 -5.79
CA ASP A 300 18.90 -0.83 -5.37
C ASP A 300 20.22 -0.44 -6.03
N THR A 301 20.81 0.67 -5.61
CA THR A 301 21.92 1.38 -6.28
C THR A 301 23.27 1.15 -5.59
N HIS A 302 23.87 -0.02 -5.82
CA HIS A 302 25.20 -0.36 -5.31
C HIS A 302 26.36 0.29 -6.07
N GLU A 303 26.09 0.98 -7.16
CA GLU A 303 27.06 1.72 -7.98
C GLU A 303 26.41 3.01 -8.52
N ASN A 304 27.18 4.08 -8.72
CA ASN A 304 26.70 5.35 -9.29
C ASN A 304 25.40 5.87 -8.63
N HIS A 305 25.37 5.85 -7.31
CA HIS A 305 24.17 6.04 -6.48
C HIS A 305 23.42 7.34 -6.79
N ASP A 306 24.13 8.50 -6.71
CA ASP A 306 23.49 9.80 -6.81
C ASP A 306 22.77 10.01 -8.14
N LEU A 307 23.45 9.69 -9.26
CA LEU A 307 22.86 9.84 -10.60
C LEU A 307 21.57 9.04 -10.78
N GLN A 308 21.51 7.86 -10.16
CA GLN A 308 20.32 7.00 -10.23
C GLN A 308 19.23 7.51 -9.29
N HIS A 309 19.57 7.80 -8.03
CA HIS A 309 18.59 8.27 -7.05
C HIS A 309 18.00 9.63 -7.41
N GLU A 310 18.81 10.58 -7.88
CA GLU A 310 18.32 11.88 -8.33
C GLU A 310 17.34 11.75 -9.50
N ALA A 311 17.63 10.88 -10.47
CA ALA A 311 16.71 10.60 -11.57
C ALA A 311 15.39 9.96 -11.09
N LEU A 312 15.46 9.03 -10.12
CA LEU A 312 14.29 8.38 -9.56
C LEU A 312 13.47 9.34 -8.69
N TYR A 313 14.10 10.22 -7.91
CA TYR A 313 13.39 11.22 -7.11
C TYR A 313 12.79 12.33 -7.97
N ALA A 314 13.43 12.73 -9.06
CA ALA A 314 12.81 13.63 -10.02
C ALA A 314 11.54 13.00 -10.62
N HIS A 315 11.62 11.72 -11.02
CA HIS A 315 10.45 11.00 -11.52
C HIS A 315 9.39 10.76 -10.45
N LEU A 316 9.78 10.56 -9.18
CA LEU A 316 8.85 10.47 -8.05
C LEU A 316 8.07 11.78 -7.88
N ALA A 317 8.75 12.93 -7.90
CA ALA A 317 8.12 14.23 -7.77
C ALA A 317 7.11 14.47 -8.91
N ASP A 318 7.51 14.24 -10.17
CA ASP A 318 6.64 14.35 -11.34
C ASP A 318 5.45 13.38 -11.27
N SER A 319 5.66 12.20 -10.69
CA SER A 319 4.61 11.19 -10.55
C SER A 319 3.63 11.53 -9.44
N LEU A 320 4.08 12.16 -8.35
CA LEU A 320 3.20 12.66 -7.30
C LEU A 320 2.38 13.87 -7.78
N ASP A 321 2.97 14.74 -8.63
CA ASP A 321 2.25 15.80 -9.31
C ASP A 321 1.12 15.23 -10.17
N PHE A 322 1.45 14.28 -11.04
CA PHE A 322 0.45 13.58 -11.85
C PHE A 322 -0.63 12.91 -11.00
N PHE A 323 -0.23 12.23 -9.92
CA PHE A 323 -1.17 11.50 -9.05
C PHE A 323 -2.20 12.43 -8.42
N TRP A 324 -1.76 13.52 -7.80
CA TRP A 324 -2.67 14.44 -7.12
C TRP A 324 -3.51 15.27 -8.08
N ASP A 325 -2.95 15.73 -9.20
CA ASP A 325 -3.70 16.44 -10.24
C ASP A 325 -4.81 15.54 -10.82
N TYR A 326 -4.48 14.28 -11.12
CA TYR A 326 -5.48 13.35 -11.66
C TYR A 326 -6.50 12.92 -10.59
N ALA A 327 -6.09 12.79 -9.33
CA ALA A 327 -7.02 12.54 -8.22
C ALA A 327 -7.99 13.70 -8.01
N GLU A 328 -7.54 14.95 -8.15
CA GLU A 328 -8.41 16.15 -8.12
C GLU A 328 -9.39 16.16 -9.30
N GLU A 329 -8.91 15.91 -10.53
CA GLU A 329 -9.75 15.80 -11.73
C GLU A 329 -10.87 14.75 -11.54
N LEU A 330 -10.54 13.62 -10.96
CA LEU A 330 -11.50 12.55 -10.68
C LEU A 330 -12.36 12.80 -9.44
N GLY A 331 -12.11 13.85 -8.65
CA GLY A 331 -12.82 14.16 -7.41
C GLY A 331 -12.56 13.17 -6.28
N LEU A 332 -11.35 12.63 -6.19
CA LEU A 332 -10.93 11.64 -5.19
C LEU A 332 -9.99 12.20 -4.13
N ALA A 333 -9.31 13.32 -4.41
CA ALA A 333 -8.18 13.80 -3.63
C ALA A 333 -8.46 13.91 -2.11
N GLU A 334 -9.65 14.39 -1.72
CA GLU A 334 -10.06 14.56 -0.32
C GLU A 334 -10.31 13.24 0.43
N ARG A 335 -10.26 12.09 -0.26
CA ARG A 335 -10.56 10.78 0.30
C ARG A 335 -9.33 9.88 0.40
N ILE A 336 -8.19 10.30 -0.15
CA ILE A 336 -7.01 9.46 -0.29
C ILE A 336 -6.03 9.73 0.84
N LEU A 337 -5.64 8.66 1.55
CA LEU A 337 -4.40 8.59 2.30
C LEU A 337 -3.36 7.89 1.43
N LEU A 338 -2.29 8.60 1.06
CA LEU A 338 -1.14 8.05 0.35
C LEU A 338 0.01 7.78 1.34
N VAL A 339 0.46 6.54 1.41
CA VAL A 339 1.58 6.11 2.26
C VAL A 339 2.75 5.70 1.37
N ILE A 340 3.88 6.38 1.50
CA ILE A 340 5.11 6.12 0.75
C ILE A 340 6.15 5.54 1.71
N GLY A 341 6.75 4.41 1.35
CA GLY A 341 7.78 3.75 2.14
C GLY A 341 8.71 2.92 1.26
N SER A 342 9.78 2.41 1.85
CA SER A 342 10.76 1.57 1.18
C SER A 342 11.05 0.32 2.01
N ASP A 343 11.64 -0.69 1.39
CA ASP A 343 12.07 -1.92 2.09
C ASP A 343 13.05 -1.61 3.25
N PHE A 344 13.92 -0.65 3.05
CA PHE A 344 14.89 -0.10 4.03
C PHE A 344 15.54 1.16 3.40
N GLY A 345 16.57 1.71 4.02
CA GLY A 345 17.35 2.83 3.52
C GLY A 345 18.66 2.41 2.86
N ARG A 346 19.58 3.36 2.69
CA ARG A 346 20.94 3.15 2.17
C ARG A 346 21.98 3.53 3.20
N THR A 347 23.14 2.86 3.13
CA THR A 347 24.26 3.15 4.04
C THR A 347 24.60 4.63 4.07
N ASN A 348 25.00 5.07 5.23
CA ASN A 348 25.41 6.46 5.46
C ASN A 348 26.69 6.87 4.75
N PHE A 349 27.46 5.93 4.17
CA PHE A 349 28.66 6.24 3.40
C PHE A 349 28.64 5.52 2.05
N TYR A 350 29.35 6.10 1.07
CA TYR A 350 29.56 5.46 -0.23
C TYR A 350 30.52 4.28 -0.12
N ASN A 351 30.26 3.24 -0.90
CA ASN A 351 31.17 2.12 -1.12
C ASN A 351 32.21 2.45 -2.22
N ASP A 352 33.12 1.50 -2.51
CA ASP A 352 34.18 1.69 -3.51
C ASP A 352 33.66 1.91 -4.95
N GLY A 353 32.42 1.51 -5.22
CA GLY A 353 31.74 1.73 -6.52
C GLY A 353 30.96 3.04 -6.60
N ASN A 354 31.15 3.95 -5.62
CA ASN A 354 30.35 5.16 -5.51
C ASN A 354 28.84 4.87 -5.44
N GLY A 355 28.50 3.71 -4.89
CA GLY A 355 27.16 3.25 -4.54
C GLY A 355 26.92 3.35 -3.04
N LYS A 356 25.74 3.00 -2.60
CA LYS A 356 25.44 2.80 -1.19
C LYS A 356 24.79 1.43 -1.00
N ASP A 357 25.19 0.73 0.07
CA ASP A 357 24.68 -0.59 0.39
C ASP A 357 23.41 -0.50 1.25
N HIS A 358 22.87 -1.65 1.68
CA HIS A 358 21.65 -1.73 2.45
C HIS A 358 21.83 -1.19 3.87
N TRP A 359 20.89 -0.38 4.33
CA TRP A 359 20.84 0.19 5.66
C TRP A 359 19.46 0.07 6.27
N PRO A 360 19.30 -0.41 7.51
CA PRO A 360 17.98 -0.70 8.06
C PRO A 360 17.16 0.57 8.36
N ILE A 361 17.78 1.75 8.44
CA ILE A 361 17.10 2.98 8.82
C ILE A 361 16.57 3.69 7.57
N GLY A 362 15.27 3.95 7.56
CA GLY A 362 14.57 4.64 6.51
C GLY A 362 13.54 5.63 7.05
N SER A 363 12.67 6.10 6.16
CA SER A 363 11.59 7.04 6.48
C SER A 363 10.30 6.65 5.77
N TYR A 364 9.17 7.16 6.29
CA TYR A 364 7.90 7.18 5.59
C TYR A 364 7.51 8.62 5.27
N MET A 365 6.83 8.80 4.15
CA MET A 365 6.07 10.00 3.85
C MET A 365 4.60 9.64 3.77
N ILE A 366 3.76 10.34 4.50
CA ILE A 366 2.31 10.14 4.49
C ILE A 366 1.68 11.45 4.03
N MET A 367 0.80 11.35 3.04
CA MET A 367 0.19 12.51 2.41
C MET A 367 -1.34 12.37 2.37
N GLU A 368 -2.03 13.46 2.73
CA GLU A 368 -3.48 13.57 2.65
C GLU A 368 -3.84 15.02 2.36
N LYS A 369 -4.73 15.25 1.42
CA LYS A 369 -5.15 16.60 1.05
C LYS A 369 -5.76 17.35 2.23
N ASN A 370 -5.28 18.59 2.48
CA ASN A 370 -5.70 19.42 3.60
C ASN A 370 -5.49 18.77 4.98
N ALA A 371 -4.49 17.90 5.12
CA ALA A 371 -4.21 17.16 6.35
C ALA A 371 -3.96 18.11 7.52
N PRO A 372 -4.74 18.02 8.61
CA PRO A 372 -4.54 18.89 9.78
C PRO A 372 -3.23 18.56 10.53
N TRP A 373 -2.65 17.41 10.26
CA TRP A 373 -1.37 16.94 10.79
C TRP A 373 -0.20 17.14 9.81
N GLY A 374 -0.43 17.75 8.65
CA GLY A 374 0.59 18.02 7.64
C GLY A 374 1.65 19.03 8.09
N ASN A 375 2.66 19.27 7.23
CA ASN A 375 3.84 20.09 7.53
C ASN A 375 4.54 19.66 8.83
N ARG A 376 4.74 18.37 9.01
CA ARG A 376 5.22 17.80 10.28
C ARG A 376 6.31 16.74 10.03
N VAL A 377 7.31 16.76 10.91
CA VAL A 377 8.32 15.70 11.02
C VAL A 377 8.20 15.04 12.37
N VAL A 378 8.22 13.72 12.39
CA VAL A 378 8.23 12.87 13.60
C VAL A 378 9.38 11.90 13.51
N GLY A 379 10.02 11.63 14.65
CA GLY A 379 11.23 10.82 14.68
C GLY A 379 12.44 11.58 14.14
N LEU A 380 13.59 11.03 14.35
CA LEU A 380 14.86 11.64 13.96
C LEU A 380 15.96 10.59 13.89
N THR A 381 17.01 10.95 13.14
CA THR A 381 18.28 10.27 13.11
C THR A 381 19.38 11.23 13.55
N ASP A 382 20.51 10.72 13.99
CA ASP A 382 21.69 11.55 14.23
C ASP A 382 22.39 11.97 12.90
N GLU A 383 23.49 12.70 13.03
CA GLU A 383 24.27 13.17 11.88
C GLU A 383 24.86 12.05 11.01
N LEU A 384 24.99 10.85 11.55
CA LEU A 384 25.46 9.66 10.83
C LEU A 384 24.31 8.76 10.36
N HIS A 385 23.07 9.25 10.40
CA HIS A 385 21.88 8.52 9.97
C HIS A 385 21.59 7.26 10.79
N PHE A 386 21.89 7.25 12.10
CA PHE A 386 21.40 6.25 13.04
C PHE A 386 20.11 6.72 13.69
N ALA A 387 19.15 5.81 13.82
CA ALA A 387 17.87 6.12 14.47
C ALA A 387 18.07 6.55 15.92
N ARG A 388 17.26 7.51 16.38
CA ARG A 388 17.23 7.98 17.77
C ARG A 388 15.92 7.58 18.42
N GLY A 389 15.98 7.25 19.71
CA GLY A 389 14.79 6.96 20.51
C GLY A 389 13.90 8.19 20.70
N ILE A 390 12.61 7.99 20.73
CA ILE A 390 11.61 9.04 20.98
C ILE A 390 10.70 8.70 22.16
N ASN A 391 10.27 9.71 22.88
CA ASN A 391 9.26 9.56 23.91
C ASN A 391 7.89 9.25 23.29
N ALA A 392 7.26 8.15 23.70
CA ALA A 392 6.04 7.64 23.10
C ALA A 392 4.82 8.61 23.19
N GLN A 393 4.79 9.55 24.15
CA GLN A 393 3.70 10.50 24.29
C GLN A 393 3.97 11.84 23.61
N THR A 394 5.21 12.32 23.65
CA THR A 394 5.56 13.67 23.15
C THR A 394 6.19 13.66 21.78
N LEU A 395 6.64 12.50 21.30
CA LEU A 395 7.36 12.27 20.05
C LEU A 395 8.70 13.04 19.96
N LYS A 396 9.19 13.59 21.07
CA LYS A 396 10.49 14.25 21.16
C LYS A 396 11.59 13.24 21.43
N GLU A 397 12.81 13.59 21.06
CA GLU A 397 14.00 12.76 21.34
C GLU A 397 14.05 12.36 22.82
N ASP A 398 14.30 11.08 23.07
CA ASP A 398 14.49 10.47 24.37
C ASP A 398 15.47 9.30 24.22
N PRO A 399 16.68 9.39 24.79
CA PRO A 399 17.66 8.31 24.69
C PRO A 399 17.19 6.96 25.27
N ASN A 400 16.18 7.00 26.15
CA ASN A 400 15.55 5.81 26.74
C ASN A 400 14.19 5.50 26.12
N GLY A 401 13.82 6.22 25.05
CA GLY A 401 12.54 6.10 24.39
C GLY A 401 12.44 4.95 23.41
N VAL A 402 11.39 4.98 22.62
CA VAL A 402 11.07 3.97 21.62
C VAL A 402 11.87 4.22 20.34
N TYR A 403 12.54 3.19 19.83
CA TYR A 403 13.05 3.18 18.46
C TYR A 403 11.93 2.78 17.52
N MET A 404 11.58 3.65 16.58
CA MET A 404 10.47 3.38 15.69
C MET A 404 10.79 2.25 14.70
N THR A 405 9.78 1.46 14.42
CA THR A 405 9.79 0.41 13.41
C THR A 405 8.55 0.53 12.52
N PRO A 406 8.48 -0.17 11.40
CA PRO A 406 7.25 -0.22 10.59
C PRO A 406 5.99 -0.58 11.38
N SER A 407 6.10 -1.42 12.43
CA SER A 407 4.96 -1.77 13.30
C SER A 407 4.32 -0.55 13.96
N HIS A 408 5.13 0.41 14.43
CA HIS A 408 4.63 1.65 15.07
C HIS A 408 3.88 2.53 14.07
N VAL A 409 4.43 2.67 12.85
CA VAL A 409 3.82 3.45 11.77
C VAL A 409 2.48 2.82 11.37
N HIS A 410 2.45 1.50 11.17
CA HIS A 410 1.22 0.77 10.83
C HIS A 410 0.15 0.88 11.91
N LYS A 411 0.53 0.73 13.19
CA LYS A 411 -0.40 0.88 14.31
C LYS A 411 -1.05 2.25 14.30
N ALA A 412 -0.24 3.30 14.12
CA ALA A 412 -0.76 4.66 14.07
C ALA A 412 -1.69 4.90 12.87
N ILE A 413 -1.36 4.37 11.69
CA ILE A 413 -2.22 4.47 10.50
C ILE A 413 -3.54 3.71 10.72
N GLN A 414 -3.50 2.49 11.27
CA GLN A 414 -4.70 1.71 11.56
C GLN A 414 -5.62 2.45 12.54
N GLN A 415 -5.06 3.07 13.58
CA GLN A 415 -5.81 3.87 14.55
C GLN A 415 -6.38 5.15 13.92
N TYR A 416 -5.58 5.84 13.10
CA TYR A 416 -6.02 7.04 12.38
C TYR A 416 -7.21 6.74 11.47
N MET A 417 -7.12 5.68 10.69
CA MET A 417 -8.16 5.24 9.77
C MET A 417 -9.27 4.39 10.43
N GLY A 418 -9.16 4.05 11.71
CA GLY A 418 -10.24 3.44 12.51
C GLY A 418 -10.49 1.95 12.26
N PHE A 419 -9.49 1.19 11.80
CA PHE A 419 -9.63 -0.26 11.60
C PHE A 419 -8.65 -1.12 12.45
N ASP A 420 -8.01 -0.53 13.44
CA ASP A 420 -7.10 -1.22 14.37
C ASP A 420 -7.79 -2.34 15.14
N LEU A 421 -8.98 -2.09 15.71
CA LEU A 421 -9.77 -3.12 16.41
C LEU A 421 -10.21 -4.26 15.49
N PHE A 422 -10.55 -3.95 14.23
CA PHE A 422 -10.86 -4.97 13.24
C PHE A 422 -9.65 -5.87 12.95
N ALA A 423 -8.46 -5.29 12.84
CA ALA A 423 -7.23 -6.04 12.65
C ALA A 423 -6.93 -6.94 13.87
N GLU A 424 -7.19 -6.46 15.08
CA GLU A 424 -7.06 -7.25 16.32
C GLU A 424 -8.05 -8.43 16.36
N ASP A 425 -9.32 -8.20 16.03
CA ASP A 425 -10.37 -9.23 15.99
C ASP A 425 -10.04 -10.36 14.98
N LEU A 426 -9.34 -10.03 13.89
CA LEU A 426 -8.85 -11.02 12.93
C LEU A 426 -7.56 -11.72 13.36
N GLY A 427 -6.98 -11.38 14.51
CA GLY A 427 -5.69 -11.91 14.97
C GLY A 427 -4.48 -11.32 14.23
N HIS A 428 -4.67 -10.20 13.54
CA HIS A 428 -3.63 -9.48 12.79
C HIS A 428 -3.25 -8.14 13.42
N GLY A 429 -3.80 -7.81 14.59
CA GLY A 429 -3.50 -6.58 15.30
C GLY A 429 -2.05 -6.45 15.74
N LEU A 430 -1.68 -5.22 16.10
CA LEU A 430 -0.37 -4.81 16.60
C LEU A 430 -0.46 -4.43 18.09
N GLY A 431 -1.25 -5.20 18.88
CA GLY A 431 -1.56 -4.91 20.28
C GLY A 431 -0.33 -4.73 21.17
N ASP A 432 0.73 -5.52 20.94
CA ASP A 432 1.97 -5.50 21.72
C ASP A 432 2.92 -4.34 21.35
N VAL A 433 2.62 -3.58 20.29
CA VAL A 433 3.43 -2.44 19.85
C VAL A 433 3.02 -1.20 20.64
N GLU A 434 3.99 -0.43 21.12
CA GLU A 434 3.73 0.85 21.81
C GLU A 434 3.01 1.83 20.86
N PRO A 435 1.84 2.38 21.22
CA PRO A 435 1.15 3.34 20.36
C PRO A 435 1.88 4.67 20.33
N LEU A 436 2.08 5.23 19.15
CA LEU A 436 2.69 6.54 18.94
C LEU A 436 1.62 7.50 18.37
N PRO A 437 1.41 8.69 18.95
CA PRO A 437 0.40 9.65 18.51
C PRO A 437 0.84 10.40 17.23
N LEU A 438 1.15 9.67 16.17
CA LEU A 438 1.70 10.25 14.93
C LEU A 438 0.72 11.22 14.25
N PHE A 439 -0.58 10.98 14.41
CA PHE A 439 -1.65 11.80 13.83
C PHE A 439 -2.43 12.62 14.87
N ASP A 440 -2.15 12.44 16.18
CA ASP A 440 -2.91 13.12 17.22
C ASP A 440 -2.73 14.66 17.21
N PRO A 441 -3.79 15.39 17.60
CA PRO A 441 -5.07 14.92 18.13
C PRO A 441 -6.13 14.56 17.05
N PHE A 442 -5.73 14.42 15.82
CA PHE A 442 -6.62 14.28 14.67
C PHE A 442 -7.06 12.82 14.45
N LYS A 443 -8.30 12.65 14.01
CA LYS A 443 -8.81 11.39 13.46
C LYS A 443 -9.18 11.62 12.01
N ALA A 444 -9.09 10.58 11.20
CA ALA A 444 -9.51 10.66 9.81
C ALA A 444 -10.98 11.10 9.73
N THR A 445 -11.23 12.23 9.10
CA THR A 445 -12.57 12.74 8.79
C THR A 445 -12.72 12.73 7.30
N PHE A 446 -12.89 11.53 6.75
CA PHE A 446 -13.27 11.40 5.36
C PHE A 446 -14.76 11.77 5.27
N GLY A 447 -15.05 12.95 4.72
CA GLY A 447 -16.39 13.54 4.63
C GLY A 447 -17.33 12.83 3.66
#